data_662febd2f05b399418ad6b4cc7424c86
#
_entry.id   662febd2f05b399418ad6b4cc7424c86
#
_cell.length_a   1.000
_cell.length_b   1.000
_cell.length_c   1.000
_cell.angle_alpha   90.00
_cell.angle_beta   90.00
_cell.angle_gamma   90.00
#
_symmetry.space_group_name_H-M   'P 1'
#
loop_
_entity.id
_entity.type
_entity.pdbx_description
1 polymer ?
#
loop_
_entity_poly.entity_id
_entity_poly.type
_entity_poly.pdbx_seq_one_letter_code
_entity_poly.pdbx_strand_id
1 'polypeptide(L)'
;MKRCVGLVLACLMVMGLLGCGAPQEKPDTSLPKLLIGSDTYPPYVYMDNNGDITGLDVEIAREALRRMGYQAEFVSIDWERKKELVNKGDIDCIWGCFSMNGREDDYQWAGPYMVSREVVAVNEHSDIQTLSDLAGRSVAVQATTKPEELFLTRPTDDIPEVDVVLSLEDRNVQYATLDSGYVDAIAAHEEAIEQYMEDYDADFRFLEPPLLITGLGVAFSNDDPRGLADELTKTLAEMREDGTLLTIASRYLSNPEKYLEVEPLER
;
A
#
# COMPACT_ATOMS: atom_id res chain seq x y z
N MET A 1 48.21 56.80 -38.90
CA MET A 1 48.91 55.88 -37.99
C MET A 1 48.40 56.16 -36.56
N LYS A 2 47.60 55.30 -36.01
CA LYS A 2 47.41 55.02 -34.54
C LYS A 2 46.31 53.98 -34.40
N ARG A 3 46.68 52.77 -34.01
CA ARG A 3 45.82 51.61 -33.76
C ARG A 3 45.08 51.82 -32.44
N CYS A 4 43.76 51.76 -32.43
CA CYS A 4 42.96 51.60 -31.20
C CYS A 4 42.55 50.14 -31.11
N VAL A 5 43.04 49.47 -30.08
CA VAL A 5 42.68 48.14 -29.68
C VAL A 5 41.41 48.24 -28.83
N GLY A 6 40.28 47.69 -29.29
CA GLY A 6 39.05 47.56 -28.55
C GLY A 6 39.06 46.29 -27.70
N LEU A 7 38.94 46.45 -26.39
CA LEU A 7 38.83 45.38 -25.39
C LEU A 7 37.36 44.95 -25.33
N VAL A 8 37.06 43.75 -25.78
CA VAL A 8 35.72 43.15 -25.61
C VAL A 8 35.71 42.40 -24.29
N LEU A 9 34.95 42.92 -23.34
CA LEU A 9 34.69 42.29 -22.04
C LEU A 9 33.56 41.28 -22.23
N ALA A 10 33.87 39.98 -22.24
CA ALA A 10 32.88 38.90 -22.23
C ALA A 10 32.42 38.66 -20.79
N CYS A 11 31.21 39.12 -20.42
CA CYS A 11 30.52 38.71 -19.19
C CYS A 11 29.99 37.28 -19.35
N LEU A 12 30.66 36.31 -18.76
CA LEU A 12 30.16 34.97 -18.55
C LEU A 12 29.13 35.00 -17.38
N MET A 13 27.84 34.97 -17.74
CA MET A 13 26.78 34.67 -16.77
C MET A 13 26.83 33.18 -16.45
N VAL A 14 27.36 32.84 -15.28
CA VAL A 14 27.19 31.52 -14.68
C VAL A 14 25.80 31.48 -14.04
N MET A 15 24.82 30.94 -14.76
CA MET A 15 23.55 30.52 -14.16
C MET A 15 23.80 29.28 -13.29
N GLY A 16 23.95 29.49 -11.98
CA GLY A 16 23.92 28.40 -11.01
C GLY A 16 22.54 27.78 -10.97
N LEU A 17 22.39 26.57 -11.45
CA LEU A 17 21.25 25.71 -11.19
C LEU A 17 21.30 25.32 -9.70
N LEU A 18 20.60 26.09 -8.87
CA LEU A 18 20.25 25.68 -7.52
C LEU A 18 19.15 24.61 -7.64
N GLY A 19 19.56 23.36 -7.73
CA GLY A 19 18.69 22.24 -7.51
C GLY A 19 18.23 22.28 -6.05
N CYS A 20 16.99 22.70 -5.79
CA CYS A 20 16.32 22.50 -4.51
C CYS A 20 15.99 21.02 -4.36
N GLY A 21 16.98 20.21 -3.99
CA GLY A 21 16.72 18.96 -3.29
C GLY A 21 16.27 19.36 -1.88
N ALA A 22 15.03 19.06 -1.51
CA ALA A 22 14.59 19.19 -0.12
C ALA A 22 15.56 18.36 0.74
N PRO A 23 16.07 18.89 1.86
CA PRO A 23 16.90 18.10 2.76
C PRO A 23 16.07 16.92 3.26
N GLN A 24 16.48 15.69 3.01
CA GLN A 24 15.98 14.55 3.78
C GLN A 24 16.39 14.81 5.23
N GLU A 25 15.42 15.16 6.06
CA GLU A 25 15.63 15.24 7.51
C GLU A 25 16.13 13.86 7.97
N LYS A 26 17.31 13.87 8.60
CA LYS A 26 17.82 12.64 9.25
C LYS A 26 16.82 12.26 10.35
N PRO A 27 16.50 10.97 10.49
CA PRO A 27 15.63 10.50 11.57
C PRO A 27 16.13 11.04 12.92
N ASP A 28 15.26 11.67 13.68
CA ASP A 28 15.57 12.09 15.05
C ASP A 28 15.62 10.85 15.95
N THR A 29 16.82 10.33 16.13
CA THR A 29 17.08 9.11 16.93
C THR A 29 16.77 9.26 18.41
N SER A 30 16.35 10.45 18.88
CA SER A 30 15.95 10.71 20.26
C SER A 30 14.48 10.34 20.55
N LEU A 31 13.64 10.20 19.51
CA LEU A 31 12.22 9.89 19.67
C LEU A 31 11.99 8.40 20.02
N PRO A 32 10.98 8.10 20.84
CA PRO A 32 10.59 6.71 21.08
C PRO A 32 10.14 6.06 19.78
N LYS A 33 10.47 4.77 19.60
CA LYS A 33 10.13 4.00 18.41
C LYS A 33 8.77 3.32 18.57
N LEU A 34 8.01 3.25 17.47
CA LEU A 34 6.90 2.32 17.32
C LEU A 34 7.27 1.27 16.28
N LEU A 35 7.18 0.00 16.68
CA LEU A 35 7.46 -1.15 15.80
C LEU A 35 6.23 -1.46 14.96
N ILE A 36 6.36 -1.34 13.64
CA ILE A 36 5.29 -1.54 12.68
C ILE A 36 5.52 -2.87 11.97
N GLY A 37 4.61 -3.82 12.15
CA GLY A 37 4.65 -5.09 11.45
C GLY A 37 4.04 -4.99 10.05
N SER A 38 4.79 -5.41 9.03
CA SER A 38 4.32 -5.51 7.64
C SER A 38 5.02 -6.65 6.93
N ASP A 39 4.43 -7.10 5.82
CA ASP A 39 5.12 -7.91 4.82
C ASP A 39 5.60 -7.04 3.64
N THR A 40 6.23 -7.66 2.64
CA THR A 40 6.63 -6.95 1.42
C THR A 40 5.44 -6.84 0.48
N TYR A 41 5.00 -5.60 0.23
CA TYR A 41 3.85 -5.30 -0.61
C TYR A 41 3.99 -3.99 -1.39
N PRO A 42 4.70 -3.97 -2.53
CA PRO A 42 4.73 -2.78 -3.39
C PRO A 42 3.34 -2.39 -3.88
N PRO A 43 3.01 -1.08 -4.02
CA PRO A 43 3.86 0.08 -3.74
C PRO A 43 3.82 0.53 -2.26
N TYR A 44 3.20 -0.21 -1.34
CA TYR A 44 2.93 0.20 0.04
C TYR A 44 4.14 0.07 0.96
N VAL A 45 4.73 -1.13 1.01
CA VAL A 45 5.91 -1.44 1.84
C VAL A 45 6.84 -2.36 1.07
N TYR A 46 8.04 -1.91 0.77
CA TYR A 46 9.05 -2.72 0.07
C TYR A 46 10.46 -2.21 0.34
N MET A 47 11.47 -2.96 -0.10
CA MET A 47 12.86 -2.53 -0.04
C MET A 47 13.28 -1.92 -1.37
N ASP A 48 13.91 -0.76 -1.32
CA ASP A 48 14.50 -0.13 -2.52
C ASP A 48 15.81 -0.82 -2.94
N ASN A 49 16.41 -0.33 -4.02
CA ASN A 49 17.67 -0.88 -4.54
C ASN A 49 18.89 -0.68 -3.60
N ASN A 50 18.77 0.17 -2.58
CA ASN A 50 19.80 0.40 -1.58
C ASN A 50 19.63 -0.51 -0.36
N GLY A 51 18.51 -1.23 -0.28
CA GLY A 51 18.12 -2.05 0.86
C GLY A 51 17.39 -1.26 1.96
N ASP A 52 16.91 -0.06 1.67
CA ASP A 52 16.13 0.74 2.59
C ASP A 52 14.64 0.43 2.43
N ILE A 53 13.92 0.29 3.55
CA ILE A 53 12.46 0.11 3.55
C ILE A 53 11.82 1.42 3.08
N THR A 54 10.97 1.34 2.06
CA THR A 54 10.27 2.46 1.45
C THR A 54 8.85 2.06 1.00
N GLY A 55 8.10 2.99 0.46
CA GLY A 55 6.75 2.79 -0.07
C GLY A 55 5.76 3.79 0.51
N LEU A 56 4.56 3.75 -0.06
CA LEU A 56 3.47 4.66 0.28
C LEU A 56 3.16 4.66 1.79
N ASP A 57 2.92 3.48 2.36
CA ASP A 57 2.59 3.35 3.78
C ASP A 57 3.78 3.70 4.67
N VAL A 58 5.00 3.42 4.22
CA VAL A 58 6.22 3.77 4.96
C VAL A 58 6.38 5.28 5.08
N GLU A 59 6.14 6.03 4.01
CA GLU A 59 6.24 7.48 4.05
C GLU A 59 5.10 8.11 4.86
N ILE A 60 3.87 7.60 4.72
CA ILE A 60 2.73 8.05 5.53
C ILE A 60 3.01 7.80 7.02
N ALA A 61 3.46 6.60 7.38
CA ALA A 61 3.77 6.24 8.76
C ALA A 61 4.88 7.10 9.35
N ARG A 62 5.96 7.32 8.60
CA ARG A 62 7.08 8.17 9.05
C ARG A 62 6.61 9.59 9.38
N GLU A 63 5.82 10.19 8.51
CA GLU A 63 5.33 11.55 8.72
C GLU A 63 4.29 11.61 9.85
N ALA A 64 3.31 10.69 9.87
CA ALA A 64 2.28 10.65 10.90
C ALA A 64 2.90 10.46 12.30
N LEU A 65 3.76 9.47 12.46
CA LEU A 65 4.40 9.18 13.75
C LEU A 65 5.38 10.29 14.17
N ARG A 66 6.07 10.94 13.23
CA ARG A 66 6.90 12.11 13.52
C ARG A 66 6.04 13.26 14.12
N ARG A 67 4.84 13.51 13.58
CA ARG A 67 3.90 14.51 14.14
C ARG A 67 3.43 14.15 15.55
N MET A 68 3.28 12.85 15.82
CA MET A 68 2.91 12.33 17.16
C MET A 68 4.10 12.25 18.12
N GLY A 69 5.32 12.57 17.69
CA GLY A 69 6.54 12.50 18.53
C GLY A 69 7.14 11.10 18.64
N TYR A 70 6.91 10.24 17.64
CA TYR A 70 7.48 8.90 17.55
C TYR A 70 8.33 8.72 16.29
N GLN A 71 9.17 7.69 16.29
CA GLN A 71 9.89 7.21 15.12
C GLN A 71 9.24 5.92 14.60
N ALA A 72 8.91 5.86 13.32
CA ALA A 72 8.45 4.61 12.67
C ALA A 72 9.61 3.65 12.45
N GLU A 73 9.48 2.41 12.93
CA GLU A 73 10.41 1.32 12.66
C GLU A 73 9.66 0.13 12.07
N PHE A 74 9.81 -0.10 10.77
CA PHE A 74 9.17 -1.23 10.09
C PHE A 74 9.97 -2.50 10.32
N VAL A 75 9.26 -3.59 10.64
CA VAL A 75 9.79 -4.94 10.78
C VAL A 75 9.01 -5.88 9.87
N SER A 76 9.74 -6.70 9.11
CA SER A 76 9.12 -7.74 8.29
C SER A 76 8.58 -8.85 9.17
N ILE A 77 7.31 -9.20 8.98
CA ILE A 77 6.63 -10.25 9.72
C ILE A 77 6.08 -11.32 8.78
N ASP A 78 5.85 -12.49 9.33
CA ASP A 78 4.96 -13.47 8.74
C ASP A 78 3.52 -12.92 8.84
N TRP A 79 2.91 -12.64 7.68
CA TRP A 79 1.60 -12.01 7.61
C TRP A 79 0.48 -12.83 8.26
N GLU A 80 0.58 -14.14 8.23
CA GLU A 80 -0.39 -15.02 8.89
C GLU A 80 -0.38 -14.86 10.43
N ARG A 81 0.76 -14.44 10.99
CA ARG A 81 0.93 -14.25 12.43
C ARG A 81 0.65 -12.83 12.93
N LYS A 82 0.28 -11.90 12.05
CA LYS A 82 0.10 -10.48 12.38
C LYS A 82 -0.74 -10.23 13.64
N LYS A 83 -1.88 -10.92 13.77
CA LYS A 83 -2.78 -10.78 14.93
C LYS A 83 -2.13 -11.30 16.22
N GLU A 84 -1.42 -12.41 16.15
CA GLU A 84 -0.67 -12.94 17.28
C GLU A 84 0.41 -11.95 17.75
N LEU A 85 1.20 -11.42 16.81
CA LEU A 85 2.32 -10.54 17.10
C LEU A 85 1.87 -9.23 17.75
N VAL A 86 0.83 -8.57 17.21
CA VAL A 86 0.33 -7.32 17.78
C VAL A 86 -0.32 -7.53 19.16
N ASN A 87 -1.03 -8.64 19.36
CA ASN A 87 -1.67 -8.93 20.65
C ASN A 87 -0.66 -9.33 21.74
N LYS A 88 0.51 -9.86 21.36
CA LYS A 88 1.63 -10.13 22.31
C LYS A 88 2.48 -8.90 22.59
N GLY A 89 2.36 -7.84 21.82
CA GLY A 89 3.22 -6.67 21.87
C GLY A 89 4.61 -6.90 21.28
N ASP A 90 4.78 -7.92 20.41
CA ASP A 90 6.01 -8.14 19.63
C ASP A 90 6.14 -7.05 18.54
N ILE A 91 5.02 -6.47 18.12
CA ILE A 91 4.90 -5.25 17.30
C ILE A 91 3.87 -4.34 17.94
N ASP A 92 3.98 -3.02 17.73
CA ASP A 92 3.03 -2.04 18.26
C ASP A 92 1.76 -1.96 17.40
N CYS A 93 1.89 -2.08 16.09
CA CYS A 93 0.77 -2.05 15.16
C CYS A 93 1.08 -2.81 13.87
N ILE A 94 0.03 -3.08 13.10
CA ILE A 94 0.06 -3.65 11.75
C ILE A 94 -0.23 -2.52 10.77
N TRP A 95 0.68 -2.27 9.82
CA TRP A 95 0.51 -1.25 8.78
C TRP A 95 1.13 -1.72 7.46
N GLY A 96 0.32 -1.98 6.47
CA GLY A 96 0.71 -2.47 5.15
C GLY A 96 -0.52 -2.81 4.33
N CYS A 97 -1.22 -1.80 3.80
CA CYS A 97 -2.42 -1.97 2.99
C CYS A 97 -3.45 -2.90 3.66
N PHE A 98 -3.77 -2.65 4.94
CA PHE A 98 -4.58 -3.57 5.73
C PHE A 98 -6.06 -3.17 5.72
N SER A 99 -6.88 -4.00 5.06
CA SER A 99 -8.34 -3.83 4.93
C SER A 99 -9.05 -3.94 6.28
N MET A 100 -9.86 -2.93 6.60
CA MET A 100 -10.62 -2.86 7.86
C MET A 100 -11.91 -3.70 7.82
N ASN A 101 -12.57 -3.81 6.67
CA ASN A 101 -13.89 -4.40 6.51
C ASN A 101 -13.98 -5.82 7.07
N GLY A 102 -14.97 -6.04 7.95
CA GLY A 102 -15.21 -7.33 8.62
C GLY A 102 -14.18 -7.70 9.68
N ARG A 103 -13.36 -6.74 10.13
CA ARG A 103 -12.36 -6.88 11.18
C ARG A 103 -12.47 -5.77 12.22
N GLU A 104 -13.57 -5.03 12.20
CA GLU A 104 -13.78 -3.83 13.01
C GLU A 104 -13.62 -4.14 14.52
N ASP A 105 -14.09 -5.31 14.96
CA ASP A 105 -14.02 -5.75 16.36
C ASP A 105 -12.71 -6.47 16.71
N ASP A 106 -11.86 -6.76 15.72
CA ASP A 106 -10.63 -7.52 15.92
C ASP A 106 -9.45 -6.67 16.44
N TYR A 107 -9.52 -5.35 16.25
CA TYR A 107 -8.43 -4.41 16.52
C TYR A 107 -8.96 -3.05 16.97
N GLN A 108 -8.12 -2.26 17.65
CA GLN A 108 -8.29 -0.81 17.68
C GLN A 108 -7.73 -0.23 16.38
N TRP A 109 -8.58 0.37 15.57
CA TRP A 109 -8.22 0.86 14.26
C TRP A 109 -7.91 2.36 14.26
N ALA A 110 -6.83 2.73 13.60
CA ALA A 110 -6.59 4.10 13.16
C ALA A 110 -6.91 4.24 11.67
N GLY A 111 -7.56 5.33 11.30
CA GLY A 111 -8.00 5.60 9.92
C GLY A 111 -9.51 5.47 9.72
N PRO A 112 -10.00 5.17 8.48
CA PRO A 112 -9.19 4.83 7.30
C PRO A 112 -8.34 5.99 6.79
N TYR A 113 -7.11 5.69 6.34
CA TYR A 113 -6.24 6.69 5.72
C TYR A 113 -6.39 6.74 4.19
N MET A 114 -6.80 5.64 3.61
CA MET A 114 -7.10 5.48 2.18
C MET A 114 -8.26 4.51 1.99
N VAL A 115 -8.82 4.51 0.79
CA VAL A 115 -9.63 3.40 0.26
C VAL A 115 -8.83 2.65 -0.79
N SER A 116 -9.14 1.38 -1.01
CA SER A 116 -8.58 0.57 -2.09
C SER A 116 -9.63 -0.37 -2.65
N ARG A 117 -9.42 -0.86 -3.86
CA ARG A 117 -10.27 -1.83 -4.53
C ARG A 117 -9.58 -3.20 -4.48
N GLU A 118 -10.24 -4.17 -3.87
CA GLU A 118 -9.88 -5.58 -4.02
C GLU A 118 -10.45 -6.08 -5.34
N VAL A 119 -9.59 -6.38 -6.29
CA VAL A 119 -9.98 -6.75 -7.66
C VAL A 119 -9.56 -8.16 -7.99
N VAL A 120 -10.19 -8.72 -9.02
CA VAL A 120 -9.69 -9.93 -9.68
C VAL A 120 -8.97 -9.53 -10.95
N ALA A 121 -7.76 -10.03 -11.15
CA ALA A 121 -7.03 -9.89 -12.39
C ALA A 121 -6.92 -11.25 -13.11
N VAL A 122 -7.01 -11.19 -14.43
CA VAL A 122 -6.81 -12.30 -15.34
C VAL A 122 -5.80 -11.90 -16.41
N ASN A 123 -5.20 -12.88 -17.10
CA ASN A 123 -4.37 -12.57 -18.26
C ASN A 123 -5.18 -11.79 -19.31
N GLU A 124 -4.59 -10.82 -20.01
CA GLU A 124 -5.25 -9.95 -21.00
C GLU A 124 -6.01 -10.76 -22.06
N HIS A 125 -5.47 -11.92 -22.46
CA HIS A 125 -6.06 -12.79 -23.48
C HIS A 125 -6.98 -13.88 -22.92
N SER A 126 -7.30 -13.84 -21.61
CA SER A 126 -8.21 -14.80 -20.98
C SER A 126 -9.63 -14.73 -21.57
N ASP A 127 -10.32 -15.85 -21.62
CA ASP A 127 -11.74 -15.95 -21.97
C ASP A 127 -12.69 -15.50 -20.83
N ILE A 128 -12.18 -15.34 -19.61
CA ILE A 128 -12.91 -14.89 -18.43
C ILE A 128 -13.18 -13.39 -18.56
N GLN A 129 -14.45 -12.97 -18.65
CA GLN A 129 -14.82 -11.55 -18.83
C GLN A 129 -15.50 -10.95 -17.58
N THR A 130 -16.10 -11.78 -16.75
CA THR A 130 -16.85 -11.36 -15.55
C THR A 130 -16.49 -12.22 -14.36
N LEU A 131 -16.83 -11.79 -13.13
CA LEU A 131 -16.63 -12.61 -11.93
C LEU A 131 -17.34 -13.95 -12.01
N SER A 132 -18.52 -14.04 -12.64
CA SER A 132 -19.25 -15.31 -12.80
C SER A 132 -18.52 -16.32 -13.68
N ASP A 133 -17.66 -15.88 -14.60
CA ASP A 133 -16.87 -16.80 -15.46
C ASP A 133 -15.75 -17.49 -14.69
N LEU A 134 -15.49 -17.09 -13.43
CA LEU A 134 -14.57 -17.79 -12.53
C LEU A 134 -15.14 -19.12 -12.00
N ALA A 135 -16.42 -19.41 -12.23
CA ALA A 135 -17.01 -20.69 -11.81
C ALA A 135 -16.24 -21.87 -12.39
N GLY A 136 -15.72 -22.75 -11.51
CA GLY A 136 -14.91 -23.89 -11.90
C GLY A 136 -13.48 -23.55 -12.38
N ARG A 137 -13.01 -22.31 -12.15
CA ARG A 137 -11.64 -21.86 -12.45
C ARG A 137 -10.77 -21.91 -11.19
N SER A 138 -9.49 -21.61 -11.36
CA SER A 138 -8.51 -21.51 -10.28
C SER A 138 -8.17 -20.05 -9.99
N VAL A 139 -8.17 -19.67 -8.70
CA VAL A 139 -7.83 -18.31 -8.24
C VAL A 139 -6.73 -18.39 -7.21
N ALA A 140 -5.62 -17.63 -7.39
CA ALA A 140 -4.61 -17.50 -6.35
C ALA A 140 -4.83 -16.20 -5.54
N VAL A 141 -4.63 -16.32 -4.24
CA VAL A 141 -4.78 -15.26 -3.24
C VAL A 141 -3.63 -15.34 -2.24
N GLN A 142 -3.34 -14.25 -1.55
CA GLN A 142 -2.47 -14.35 -0.38
C GLN A 142 -3.26 -14.86 0.83
N ALA A 143 -2.63 -15.73 1.62
CA ALA A 143 -3.21 -16.29 2.83
C ALA A 143 -3.57 -15.19 3.85
N THR A 144 -4.67 -15.39 4.57
CA THR A 144 -5.23 -14.48 5.60
C THR A 144 -5.57 -13.06 5.13
N THR A 145 -5.80 -12.91 3.81
CA THR A 145 -6.28 -11.67 3.20
C THR A 145 -7.81 -11.66 3.00
N LYS A 146 -8.34 -10.51 2.62
CA LYS A 146 -9.79 -10.39 2.35
C LYS A 146 -10.23 -11.14 1.11
N PRO A 147 -9.50 -11.13 -0.02
CA PRO A 147 -9.84 -11.98 -1.16
C PRO A 147 -9.88 -13.47 -0.82
N GLU A 148 -8.94 -13.99 -0.01
CA GLU A 148 -8.99 -15.38 0.43
C GLU A 148 -10.30 -15.68 1.19
N GLU A 149 -10.62 -14.84 2.18
CA GLU A 149 -11.86 -14.98 2.96
C GLU A 149 -13.10 -15.01 2.06
N LEU A 150 -13.19 -14.07 1.09
CA LEU A 150 -14.32 -13.97 0.17
C LEU A 150 -14.49 -15.24 -0.68
N PHE A 151 -13.42 -15.78 -1.27
CA PHE A 151 -13.51 -16.98 -2.07
C PHE A 151 -13.77 -18.26 -1.25
N LEU A 152 -13.24 -18.35 -0.02
CA LEU A 152 -13.44 -19.51 0.85
C LEU A 152 -14.82 -19.50 1.50
N THR A 153 -15.35 -18.35 1.90
CA THR A 153 -16.62 -18.26 2.65
C THR A 153 -17.82 -17.97 1.76
N ARG A 154 -17.62 -17.31 0.63
CA ARG A 154 -18.67 -16.91 -0.33
C ARG A 154 -19.85 -16.26 0.38
N PRO A 155 -19.66 -15.09 1.00
CA PRO A 155 -20.68 -14.46 1.84
C PRO A 155 -21.88 -13.95 1.03
N THR A 156 -21.74 -13.81 -0.30
CA THR A 156 -22.79 -13.41 -1.23
C THR A 156 -22.78 -14.28 -2.48
N ASP A 157 -23.89 -14.32 -3.20
CA ASP A 157 -24.02 -15.08 -4.46
C ASP A 157 -23.19 -14.47 -5.61
N ASP A 158 -22.70 -13.24 -5.46
CA ASP A 158 -21.83 -12.58 -6.45
C ASP A 158 -20.42 -13.17 -6.49
N ILE A 159 -20.02 -13.87 -5.44
CA ILE A 159 -18.74 -14.60 -5.41
C ILE A 159 -18.96 -16.02 -5.93
N PRO A 160 -18.48 -16.37 -7.14
CA PRO A 160 -18.72 -17.68 -7.74
C PRO A 160 -17.98 -18.80 -7.01
N GLU A 161 -18.45 -20.04 -7.18
CA GLU A 161 -17.73 -21.21 -6.73
C GLU A 161 -16.59 -21.52 -7.70
N VAL A 162 -15.36 -21.29 -7.24
CA VAL A 162 -14.15 -21.63 -7.99
C VAL A 162 -13.74 -23.08 -7.70
N ASP A 163 -13.04 -23.73 -8.62
CA ASP A 163 -12.56 -25.11 -8.42
C ASP A 163 -11.40 -25.17 -7.44
N VAL A 164 -10.51 -24.15 -7.48
CA VAL A 164 -9.33 -24.06 -6.62
C VAL A 164 -9.15 -22.64 -6.11
N VAL A 165 -9.02 -22.49 -4.79
CA VAL A 165 -8.45 -21.30 -4.15
C VAL A 165 -7.03 -21.66 -3.73
N LEU A 166 -6.03 -21.10 -4.41
CA LEU A 166 -4.63 -21.31 -4.11
C LEU A 166 -4.15 -20.22 -3.14
N SER A 167 -4.08 -20.55 -1.86
CA SER A 167 -3.60 -19.64 -0.83
C SER A 167 -2.07 -19.69 -0.75
N LEU A 168 -1.42 -18.56 -0.89
CA LEU A 168 0.04 -18.42 -0.95
C LEU A 168 0.51 -17.43 0.13
N GLU A 169 1.68 -17.66 0.70
CA GLU A 169 2.29 -16.75 1.67
C GLU A 169 2.89 -15.52 0.98
N ASP A 170 3.53 -15.72 -0.17
CA ASP A 170 4.28 -14.69 -0.90
C ASP A 170 3.45 -14.14 -2.09
N ARG A 171 3.25 -12.82 -2.11
CA ARG A 171 2.48 -12.11 -3.15
C ARG A 171 3.16 -12.14 -4.51
N ASN A 172 4.50 -12.11 -4.57
CA ASN A 172 5.21 -12.18 -5.84
C ASN A 172 5.00 -13.57 -6.48
N VAL A 173 4.95 -14.62 -5.65
CA VAL A 173 4.61 -15.97 -6.12
C VAL A 173 3.16 -16.00 -6.60
N GLN A 174 2.23 -15.35 -5.89
CA GLN A 174 0.82 -15.23 -6.31
C GLN A 174 0.72 -14.64 -7.72
N TYR A 175 1.35 -13.49 -7.96
CA TYR A 175 1.27 -12.81 -9.27
C TYR A 175 1.95 -13.63 -10.38
N ALA A 176 3.11 -14.22 -10.08
CA ALA A 176 3.81 -15.09 -11.01
C ALA A 176 3.02 -16.35 -11.40
N THR A 177 2.07 -16.83 -10.56
CA THR A 177 1.20 -17.95 -10.93
C THR A 177 0.22 -17.59 -12.05
N LEU A 178 -0.29 -16.34 -12.07
CA LEU A 178 -1.12 -15.86 -13.18
C LEU A 178 -0.28 -15.62 -14.43
N ASP A 179 0.86 -14.96 -14.30
CA ASP A 179 1.74 -14.65 -15.42
C ASP A 179 2.22 -15.92 -16.15
N SER A 180 2.53 -16.97 -15.40
CA SER A 180 2.89 -18.28 -15.96
C SER A 180 1.72 -19.13 -16.45
N GLY A 181 0.47 -18.71 -16.24
CA GLY A 181 -0.74 -19.47 -16.57
C GLY A 181 -0.96 -20.69 -15.67
N TYR A 182 -0.39 -20.71 -14.45
CA TYR A 182 -0.61 -21.79 -13.49
C TYR A 182 -2.00 -21.70 -12.84
N VAL A 183 -2.53 -20.49 -12.68
CA VAL A 183 -3.91 -20.20 -12.28
C VAL A 183 -4.61 -19.37 -13.33
N ASP A 184 -5.96 -19.37 -13.31
CA ASP A 184 -6.78 -18.61 -14.25
C ASP A 184 -6.92 -17.14 -13.83
N ALA A 185 -6.83 -16.84 -12.53
CA ALA A 185 -6.98 -15.52 -11.95
C ALA A 185 -6.19 -15.35 -10.65
N ILE A 186 -5.97 -14.08 -10.29
CA ILE A 186 -5.48 -13.67 -8.96
C ILE A 186 -6.43 -12.64 -8.37
N ALA A 187 -6.44 -12.49 -7.03
CA ALA A 187 -7.19 -11.42 -6.39
C ALA A 187 -6.34 -10.72 -5.32
N ALA A 188 -6.27 -9.39 -5.42
CA ALA A 188 -5.50 -8.53 -4.53
C ALA A 188 -5.95 -7.06 -4.68
N HIS A 189 -5.28 -6.15 -3.99
CA HIS A 189 -5.46 -4.72 -4.18
C HIS A 189 -5.03 -4.27 -5.58
N GLU A 190 -5.88 -3.44 -6.23
CA GLU A 190 -5.69 -2.95 -7.61
C GLU A 190 -4.28 -2.36 -7.81
N GLU A 191 -3.88 -1.45 -6.93
CA GLU A 191 -2.64 -0.69 -7.03
C GLU A 191 -1.39 -1.60 -6.94
N ALA A 192 -1.49 -2.68 -6.20
CA ALA A 192 -0.39 -3.63 -6.07
C ALA A 192 -0.24 -4.53 -7.31
N ILE A 193 -1.35 -4.89 -7.94
CA ILE A 193 -1.32 -5.60 -9.22
C ILE A 193 -0.82 -4.67 -10.32
N GLU A 194 -1.26 -3.40 -10.37
CA GLU A 194 -0.75 -2.39 -11.31
C GLU A 194 0.76 -2.21 -11.17
N GLN A 195 1.28 -2.15 -9.93
CA GLN A 195 2.72 -2.07 -9.69
C GLN A 195 3.47 -3.30 -10.22
N TYR A 196 2.92 -4.51 -9.99
CA TYR A 196 3.52 -5.73 -10.53
C TYR A 196 3.52 -5.72 -12.07
N MET A 197 2.42 -5.30 -12.70
CA MET A 197 2.34 -5.18 -14.17
C MET A 197 3.41 -4.24 -14.72
N GLU A 198 3.64 -3.11 -14.04
CA GLU A 198 4.68 -2.15 -14.43
C GLU A 198 6.10 -2.71 -14.23
N ASP A 199 6.36 -3.34 -13.09
CA ASP A 199 7.70 -3.83 -12.71
C ASP A 199 8.16 -5.02 -13.59
N TYR A 200 7.22 -5.87 -14.03
CA TYR A 200 7.51 -7.12 -14.73
C TYR A 200 7.02 -7.18 -16.18
N ASP A 201 6.43 -6.07 -16.69
CA ASP A 201 5.82 -6.02 -18.04
C ASP A 201 4.74 -7.12 -18.23
N ALA A 202 3.96 -7.36 -17.15
CA ALA A 202 2.93 -8.38 -17.14
C ALA A 202 1.63 -7.85 -17.76
N ASP A 203 0.96 -8.67 -18.58
CA ASP A 203 -0.19 -8.26 -19.38
C ASP A 203 -1.50 -8.83 -18.76
N PHE A 204 -1.98 -8.13 -17.73
CA PHE A 204 -3.20 -8.47 -17.02
C PHE A 204 -4.30 -7.44 -17.28
N ARG A 205 -5.55 -7.84 -17.06
CA ARG A 205 -6.69 -6.94 -16.97
C ARG A 205 -7.55 -7.27 -15.77
N PHE A 206 -8.26 -6.26 -15.29
CA PHE A 206 -9.17 -6.41 -14.15
C PHE A 206 -10.56 -6.81 -14.59
N LEU A 207 -11.22 -7.63 -13.76
CA LEU A 207 -12.65 -7.89 -13.89
C LEU A 207 -13.43 -6.82 -13.12
N GLU A 208 -14.57 -6.42 -13.68
CA GLU A 208 -15.51 -5.48 -13.06
C GLU A 208 -16.85 -6.17 -12.72
N PRO A 209 -17.52 -5.79 -11.65
CA PRO A 209 -17.07 -4.85 -10.60
C PRO A 209 -15.96 -5.43 -9.71
N PRO A 210 -15.29 -4.62 -8.86
CA PRO A 210 -14.32 -5.12 -7.88
C PRO A 210 -15.00 -6.08 -6.90
N LEU A 211 -14.23 -6.96 -6.29
CA LEU A 211 -14.72 -7.84 -5.22
C LEU A 211 -15.21 -7.04 -4.00
N LEU A 212 -14.47 -5.99 -3.68
CA LEU A 212 -14.72 -5.16 -2.50
C LEU A 212 -14.04 -3.80 -2.68
N ILE A 213 -14.69 -2.73 -2.18
CA ILE A 213 -14.04 -1.46 -1.89
C ILE A 213 -13.87 -1.39 -0.38
N THR A 214 -12.63 -1.20 0.08
CA THR A 214 -12.27 -1.30 1.50
C THR A 214 -11.53 -0.07 1.98
N GLY A 215 -11.77 0.31 3.25
CA GLY A 215 -10.93 1.27 3.95
C GLY A 215 -9.64 0.61 4.40
N LEU A 216 -8.52 1.29 4.19
CA LEU A 216 -7.21 0.87 4.70
C LEU A 216 -6.93 1.56 6.03
N GLY A 217 -6.59 0.78 7.03
CA GLY A 217 -6.33 1.27 8.38
C GLY A 217 -5.04 0.71 8.98
N VAL A 218 -4.72 1.24 10.15
CA VAL A 218 -3.62 0.76 10.99
C VAL A 218 -4.21 0.07 12.20
N ALA A 219 -3.82 -1.18 12.43
CA ALA A 219 -4.42 -2.01 13.46
C ALA A 219 -3.51 -2.13 14.70
N PHE A 220 -4.05 -1.75 15.85
CA PHE A 220 -3.44 -1.93 17.16
C PHE A 220 -4.15 -3.06 17.92
N SER A 221 -3.50 -3.64 18.94
CA SER A 221 -4.17 -4.59 19.82
C SER A 221 -5.40 -3.96 20.48
N ASN A 222 -6.49 -4.73 20.64
CA ASN A 222 -7.67 -4.27 21.40
C ASN A 222 -7.33 -3.94 22.86
N ASP A 223 -6.26 -4.52 23.39
CA ASP A 223 -5.79 -4.31 24.75
C ASP A 223 -4.77 -3.17 24.88
N ASP A 224 -4.48 -2.42 23.81
CA ASP A 224 -3.52 -1.30 23.86
C ASP A 224 -4.10 -0.11 24.65
N PRO A 225 -3.54 0.22 25.84
CA PRO A 225 -4.09 1.27 26.69
C PRO A 225 -3.59 2.68 26.31
N ARG A 226 -2.71 2.81 25.30
CA ARG A 226 -1.97 4.07 25.01
C ARG A 226 -2.81 5.10 24.25
N GLY A 227 -3.95 4.71 23.66
CA GLY A 227 -4.80 5.60 22.85
C GLY A 227 -4.17 6.00 21.50
N LEU A 228 -3.18 5.23 21.04
CA LEU A 228 -2.44 5.53 19.79
C LEU A 228 -3.32 5.47 18.55
N ALA A 229 -4.32 4.61 18.52
CA ALA A 229 -5.24 4.48 17.40
C ALA A 229 -6.04 5.77 17.18
N ASP A 230 -6.57 6.36 18.25
CA ASP A 230 -7.33 7.62 18.17
C ASP A 230 -6.42 8.80 17.78
N GLU A 231 -5.22 8.89 18.37
CA GLU A 231 -4.25 9.93 18.08
C GLU A 231 -3.77 9.86 16.62
N LEU A 232 -3.47 8.65 16.13
CA LEU A 232 -3.06 8.44 14.75
C LEU A 232 -4.20 8.76 13.77
N THR A 233 -5.45 8.38 14.09
CA THR A 233 -6.63 8.73 13.27
C THR A 233 -6.73 10.24 13.08
N LYS A 234 -6.58 11.00 14.16
CA LYS A 234 -6.60 12.46 14.12
C LYS A 234 -5.44 13.01 13.28
N THR A 235 -4.24 12.49 13.49
CA THR A 235 -3.05 12.93 12.73
C THR A 235 -3.20 12.65 11.23
N LEU A 236 -3.73 11.49 10.85
CA LEU A 236 -4.00 11.14 9.45
C LEU A 236 -5.08 12.07 8.83
N ALA A 237 -6.10 12.45 9.60
CA ALA A 237 -7.08 13.44 9.16
C ALA A 237 -6.44 14.82 8.92
N GLU A 238 -5.59 15.30 9.84
CA GLU A 238 -4.81 16.54 9.68
C GLU A 238 -3.91 16.47 8.43
N MET A 239 -3.26 15.32 8.17
CA MET A 239 -2.42 15.12 6.98
C MET A 239 -3.24 15.11 5.68
N ARG A 240 -4.50 14.70 5.73
CA ARG A 240 -5.42 14.80 4.60
C ARG A 240 -5.81 16.26 4.35
N GLU A 241 -6.20 16.98 5.39
CA GLU A 241 -6.61 18.40 5.31
C GLU A 241 -5.50 19.33 4.81
N ASP A 242 -4.27 19.11 5.24
CA ASP A 242 -3.12 19.93 4.82
C ASP A 242 -2.47 19.50 3.50
N GLY A 243 -2.99 18.43 2.86
CA GLY A 243 -2.54 17.92 1.57
C GLY A 243 -1.28 17.04 1.62
N THR A 244 -0.79 16.71 2.82
CA THR A 244 0.39 15.85 2.98
C THR A 244 0.15 14.44 2.45
N LEU A 245 -1.04 13.84 2.72
CA LEU A 245 -1.39 12.52 2.19
C LEU A 245 -1.39 12.52 0.65
N LEU A 246 -1.98 13.54 0.03
CA LEU A 246 -1.98 13.67 -1.43
C LEU A 246 -0.56 13.81 -1.99
N THR A 247 0.27 14.62 -1.34
CA THR A 247 1.67 14.81 -1.74
C THR A 247 2.46 13.51 -1.68
N ILE A 248 2.26 12.69 -0.64
CA ILE A 248 2.93 11.39 -0.52
C ILE A 248 2.36 10.41 -1.56
N ALA A 249 1.04 10.25 -1.62
CA ALA A 249 0.37 9.31 -2.52
C ALA A 249 0.70 9.56 -4.00
N SER A 250 0.86 10.82 -4.41
CA SER A 250 1.22 11.22 -5.79
C SER A 250 2.60 10.71 -6.26
N ARG A 251 3.43 10.21 -5.36
CA ARG A 251 4.73 9.62 -5.72
C ARG A 251 4.62 8.16 -6.13
N TYR A 252 3.53 7.51 -5.72
CA TYR A 252 3.34 6.07 -5.83
C TYR A 252 2.15 5.68 -6.70
N LEU A 253 1.13 6.53 -6.78
CA LEU A 253 -0.13 6.23 -7.43
C LEU A 253 -0.39 7.18 -8.59
N SER A 254 -0.85 6.64 -9.72
CA SER A 254 -1.17 7.43 -10.93
C SER A 254 -2.39 8.34 -10.75
N ASN A 255 -3.33 7.96 -9.90
CA ASN A 255 -4.55 8.71 -9.60
C ASN A 255 -4.84 8.72 -8.08
N PRO A 256 -4.00 9.40 -7.28
CA PRO A 256 -4.04 9.32 -5.82
C PRO A 256 -5.35 9.86 -5.23
N GLU A 257 -5.99 10.85 -5.86
CA GLU A 257 -7.24 11.45 -5.37
C GLU A 257 -8.35 10.40 -5.24
N LYS A 258 -8.44 9.46 -6.19
CA LYS A 258 -9.41 8.34 -6.19
C LYS A 258 -9.36 7.53 -4.89
N TYR A 259 -8.19 7.39 -4.30
CA TYR A 259 -7.95 6.54 -3.14
C TYR A 259 -7.98 7.30 -1.81
N LEU A 260 -7.97 8.64 -1.85
CA LEU A 260 -7.97 9.48 -0.65
C LEU A 260 -9.38 9.97 -0.26
N GLU A 261 -10.39 9.77 -1.10
CA GLU A 261 -11.79 10.04 -0.79
C GLU A 261 -12.34 8.94 0.14
N VAL A 262 -12.03 9.04 1.43
CA VAL A 262 -12.56 8.15 2.46
C VAL A 262 -13.92 8.69 2.94
N GLU A 263 -14.94 8.68 2.10
CA GLU A 263 -16.31 8.85 2.56
C GLU A 263 -16.66 7.70 3.52
N PRO A 264 -17.59 7.87 4.48
CA PRO A 264 -17.94 6.77 5.36
C PRO A 264 -18.40 5.61 4.49
N LEU A 265 -17.54 4.58 4.42
CA LEU A 265 -17.89 3.31 3.80
C LEU A 265 -19.16 2.86 4.49
N GLU A 266 -20.28 2.76 3.76
CA GLU A 266 -21.55 2.29 4.31
C GLU A 266 -21.29 0.92 4.96
N ARG A 267 -21.62 0.84 6.26
CA ARG A 267 -21.44 -0.36 7.09
C ARG A 267 -22.45 -1.43 6.73
#